data_12c00e74f8ad0d228684ce8f331f3220
#
_entry.id   12c00e74f8ad0d228684ce8f331f3220
#
_cell.length_a   1.000
_cell.length_b   1.000
_cell.length_c   1.000
_cell.angle_alpha   90.00
_cell.angle_beta   90.00
_cell.angle_gamma   90.00
#
_symmetry.space_group_name_H-M   'P 1'
#
loop_
_entity.id
_entity.type
_entity.pdbx_description
1 polymer ?
#
loop_
_entity_poly.entity_id
_entity_poly.type
_entity_poly.pdbx_seq_one_letter_code
_entity_poly.pdbx_strand_id
1 'polypeptide(L)'
;MLLVNAPVLASERSLTSTISTNPESPDHRNLVSVRAACANGSQVFVSGTLMGIKQTKIVAIDELDLDLKPTSNLLFLRYSDQPGVVGVVGNSLGKLKINIADMQVGRTQVGGKALMALTVDSVIPNDLIQVITKETGATLVRFVNLVSE
;
A
#
# COMPACT_ATOMS: atom_id res chain seq x y z
N MET A 1 -1.61 8.57 18.67
CA MET A 1 -3.10 8.43 18.65
C MET A 1 -3.48 7.27 19.55
N LEU A 2 -4.24 7.52 20.61
CA LEU A 2 -4.73 6.45 21.47
C LEU A 2 -5.97 5.81 20.82
N LEU A 3 -6.05 4.49 20.83
CA LEU A 3 -7.17 3.71 20.25
C LEU A 3 -8.55 4.17 20.78
N VAL A 4 -8.57 4.70 21.99
CA VAL A 4 -9.80 5.19 22.67
C VAL A 4 -10.38 6.45 21.98
N ASN A 5 -9.57 7.26 21.31
CA ASN A 5 -10.00 8.52 20.70
C ASN A 5 -10.37 8.40 19.21
N ALA A 6 -10.20 7.22 18.60
CA ALA A 6 -10.47 7.04 17.19
C ALA A 6 -11.91 7.39 16.76
N PRO A 7 -12.99 7.01 17.47
CA PRO A 7 -14.35 7.40 17.10
C PRO A 7 -14.58 8.92 17.17
N VAL A 8 -14.00 9.59 18.17
CA VAL A 8 -14.12 11.05 18.34
C VAL A 8 -13.43 11.77 17.18
N LEU A 9 -12.19 11.37 16.85
CA LEU A 9 -11.44 11.92 15.73
C LEU A 9 -12.11 11.66 14.38
N ALA A 10 -12.74 10.50 14.22
CA ALA A 10 -13.51 10.20 13.01
C ALA A 10 -14.71 11.15 12.88
N SER A 11 -15.45 11.36 13.97
CA SER A 11 -16.59 12.29 13.99
C SER A 11 -16.15 13.72 13.70
N GLU A 12 -15.09 14.22 14.33
CA GLU A 12 -14.52 15.56 14.08
C GLU A 12 -14.09 15.75 12.62
N ARG A 13 -13.68 14.70 11.95
CA ARG A 13 -13.29 14.70 10.52
C ARG A 13 -14.46 14.37 9.58
N SER A 14 -15.68 14.28 10.08
CA SER A 14 -16.87 13.89 9.32
C SER A 14 -16.72 12.54 8.61
N LEU A 15 -15.99 11.61 9.24
CA LEU A 15 -15.81 10.25 8.76
C LEU A 15 -16.90 9.36 9.37
N THR A 16 -17.68 8.70 8.52
CA THR A 16 -18.60 7.64 8.94
C THR A 16 -17.85 6.32 8.91
N SER A 17 -17.87 5.59 10.03
CA SER A 17 -17.25 4.26 10.10
C SER A 17 -18.27 3.21 10.50
N THR A 18 -18.18 2.05 9.86
CA THR A 18 -18.97 0.86 10.20
C THR A 18 -18.01 -0.30 10.44
N ILE A 19 -18.20 -1.02 11.54
CA ILE A 19 -17.41 -2.20 11.86
C ILE A 19 -18.32 -3.41 11.70
N SER A 20 -17.86 -4.39 10.94
CA SER A 20 -18.50 -5.69 10.81
C SER A 20 -17.50 -6.79 11.15
N THR A 21 -17.98 -7.86 11.77
CA THR A 21 -17.17 -9.04 12.12
C THR A 21 -17.74 -10.25 11.41
N ASN A 22 -16.88 -11.00 10.74
CA ASN A 22 -17.21 -12.29 10.14
C ASN A 22 -16.39 -13.38 10.85
N PRO A 23 -17.01 -14.42 11.42
CA PRO A 23 -16.27 -15.51 12.04
C PRO A 23 -15.58 -16.43 11.02
N GLU A 24 -15.97 -16.37 9.74
CA GLU A 24 -15.39 -17.16 8.68
C GLU A 24 -14.31 -16.39 7.93
N SER A 25 -13.09 -16.91 7.96
CA SER A 25 -11.96 -16.46 7.15
C SER A 25 -11.24 -17.69 6.60
N PRO A 26 -11.55 -18.12 5.36
CA PRO A 26 -11.05 -19.38 4.83
C PRO A 26 -9.52 -19.42 4.69
N ASP A 27 -8.89 -18.28 4.37
CA ASP A 27 -7.47 -18.24 4.03
C ASP A 27 -6.58 -17.74 5.18
N HIS A 28 -7.14 -17.05 6.18
CA HIS A 28 -6.37 -16.44 7.26
C HIS A 28 -7.08 -16.62 8.62
N ARG A 29 -6.32 -16.96 9.64
CA ARG A 29 -6.87 -17.10 11.03
C ARG A 29 -7.40 -15.80 11.60
N ASN A 30 -6.85 -14.69 11.15
CA ASN A 30 -7.27 -13.34 11.50
C ASN A 30 -7.03 -12.44 10.30
N LEU A 31 -8.04 -11.73 9.87
CA LEU A 31 -7.97 -10.81 8.76
C LEU A 31 -8.64 -9.50 9.18
N VAL A 32 -7.93 -8.40 8.99
CA VAL A 32 -8.49 -7.06 9.15
C VAL A 32 -8.53 -6.43 7.77
N SER A 33 -9.71 -6.03 7.34
CA SER A 33 -9.91 -5.36 6.06
C SER A 33 -10.46 -3.96 6.30
N VAL A 34 -9.89 -2.99 5.63
CA VAL A 34 -10.32 -1.59 5.66
C VAL A 34 -10.72 -1.17 4.26
N ARG A 35 -11.94 -0.67 4.13
CA ARG A 35 -12.42 -0.05 2.89
C ARG A 35 -12.69 1.43 3.14
N ALA A 36 -12.07 2.30 2.38
CA ALA A 36 -12.30 3.72 2.41
C ALA A 36 -12.93 4.18 1.11
N ALA A 37 -14.05 4.91 1.20
CA ALA A 37 -14.68 5.59 0.07
C ALA A 37 -14.41 7.09 0.19
N CYS A 38 -13.90 7.69 -0.87
CA CYS A 38 -13.60 9.11 -0.93
C CYS A 38 -14.75 9.89 -1.59
N ALA A 39 -14.86 11.18 -1.28
CA ALA A 39 -15.91 12.04 -1.83
C ALA A 39 -15.91 12.13 -3.36
N ASN A 40 -14.77 11.88 -4.01
CA ASN A 40 -14.64 11.83 -5.46
C ASN A 40 -15.07 10.49 -6.10
N GLY A 41 -15.67 9.59 -5.31
CA GLY A 41 -16.10 8.27 -5.74
C GLY A 41 -15.01 7.21 -5.82
N SER A 42 -13.74 7.55 -5.58
CA SER A 42 -12.68 6.55 -5.50
C SER A 42 -12.80 5.71 -4.22
N GLN A 43 -12.41 4.45 -4.32
CA GLN A 43 -12.36 3.53 -3.19
C GLN A 43 -10.97 2.94 -3.08
N VAL A 44 -10.57 2.64 -1.86
CA VAL A 44 -9.35 1.91 -1.54
C VAL A 44 -9.72 0.78 -0.58
N PHE A 45 -9.22 -0.40 -0.85
CA PHE A 45 -9.40 -1.58 -0.01
C PHE A 45 -8.02 -2.11 0.37
N VAL A 46 -7.80 -2.34 1.66
CA VAL A 46 -6.56 -2.93 2.15
C VAL A 46 -6.90 -4.02 3.15
N SER A 47 -6.29 -5.18 2.99
CA SER A 47 -6.40 -6.28 3.95
C SER A 47 -5.05 -6.63 4.53
N GLY A 48 -5.02 -6.86 5.82
CA GLY A 48 -3.84 -7.29 6.53
C GLY A 48 -4.14 -8.43 7.51
N THR A 49 -3.12 -9.20 7.81
CA THR A 49 -3.20 -10.33 8.74
C THR A 49 -2.01 -10.34 9.70
N LEU A 50 -2.18 -11.03 10.81
CA LEU A 50 -1.11 -11.35 11.74
C LEU A 50 -0.71 -12.82 11.55
N MET A 51 0.49 -13.07 11.05
CA MET A 51 1.06 -14.40 10.92
C MET A 51 1.89 -14.75 12.17
N GLY A 52 1.59 -15.90 12.77
CA GLY A 52 2.22 -16.28 14.03
C GLY A 52 1.92 -15.29 15.16
N ILE A 53 2.92 -14.96 15.98
CA ILE A 53 2.74 -14.12 17.17
C ILE A 53 2.92 -12.61 16.87
N LYS A 54 3.75 -12.25 15.89
CA LYS A 54 4.17 -10.85 15.70
C LYS A 54 4.39 -10.40 14.25
N GLN A 55 4.16 -11.26 13.26
CA GLN A 55 4.44 -10.89 11.87
C GLN A 55 3.18 -10.31 11.23
N THR A 56 3.14 -8.99 11.12
CA THR A 56 2.10 -8.29 10.37
C THR A 56 2.40 -8.35 8.88
N LYS A 57 1.37 -8.59 8.06
CA LYS A 57 1.46 -8.57 6.60
C LYS A 57 0.27 -7.85 5.99
N ILE A 58 0.51 -7.10 4.93
CA ILE A 58 -0.52 -6.65 4.01
C ILE A 58 -0.67 -7.76 2.96
N VAL A 59 -1.85 -8.33 2.88
CA VAL A 59 -2.14 -9.50 2.02
C VAL A 59 -2.95 -9.16 0.79
N ALA A 60 -3.65 -8.03 0.80
CA ALA A 60 -4.34 -7.53 -0.39
C ALA A 60 -4.43 -6.00 -0.40
N ILE A 61 -4.35 -5.41 -1.58
CA ILE A 61 -4.71 -4.02 -1.85
C ILE A 61 -5.62 -4.01 -3.09
N ASP A 62 -6.84 -3.48 -2.91
CA ASP A 62 -7.93 -3.59 -3.89
C ASP A 62 -8.19 -5.06 -4.27
N GLU A 63 -8.12 -5.40 -5.56
CA GLU A 63 -8.30 -6.74 -6.10
C GLU A 63 -6.99 -7.55 -6.25
N LEU A 64 -5.86 -7.02 -5.74
CA LEU A 64 -4.54 -7.59 -5.97
C LEU A 64 -3.98 -8.21 -4.68
N ASP A 65 -3.63 -9.48 -4.76
CA ASP A 65 -2.98 -10.19 -3.67
C ASP A 65 -1.51 -9.76 -3.55
N LEU A 66 -1.06 -9.65 -2.31
CA LEU A 66 0.30 -9.25 -1.94
C LEU A 66 0.80 -10.12 -0.77
N ASP A 67 2.09 -10.08 -0.54
CA ASP A 67 2.73 -10.61 0.67
C ASP A 67 3.76 -9.59 1.18
N LEU A 68 3.27 -8.42 1.57
CA LEU A 68 4.11 -7.30 1.94
C LEU A 68 4.21 -7.16 3.46
N LYS A 69 5.44 -7.12 3.98
CA LYS A 69 5.68 -6.75 5.37
C LYS A 69 5.64 -5.22 5.49
N PRO A 70 4.70 -4.62 6.24
CA PRO A 70 4.67 -3.18 6.43
C PRO A 70 5.89 -2.74 7.25
N THR A 71 6.63 -1.77 6.70
CA THR A 71 7.74 -1.08 7.38
C THR A 71 7.45 0.41 7.44
N SER A 72 8.39 1.19 7.99
CA SER A 72 8.20 2.63 8.13
C SER A 72 8.00 3.35 6.79
N ASN A 73 8.68 2.91 5.74
CA ASN A 73 8.66 3.59 4.44
C ASN A 73 8.14 2.65 3.35
N LEU A 74 7.00 3.00 2.79
CA LEU A 74 6.33 2.23 1.75
C LEU A 74 6.12 3.08 0.50
N LEU A 75 6.39 2.53 -0.66
CA LEU A 75 6.09 3.13 -1.95
C LEU A 75 5.12 2.24 -2.71
N PHE A 76 4.04 2.82 -3.20
CA PHE A 76 3.02 2.14 -4.00
C PHE A 76 2.92 2.79 -5.36
N LEU A 77 2.86 1.95 -6.41
CA LEU A 77 2.64 2.39 -7.79
C LEU A 77 1.49 1.58 -8.40
N ARG A 78 0.52 2.28 -9.00
CA ARG A 78 -0.48 1.66 -9.90
C ARG A 78 -0.14 2.01 -11.33
N TYR A 79 -0.04 0.99 -12.19
CA TYR A 79 0.37 1.16 -13.58
C TYR A 79 -0.24 0.07 -14.46
N SER A 80 -0.14 0.22 -15.79
CA SER A 80 -0.45 -0.85 -16.73
C SER A 80 0.75 -1.79 -16.82
N ASP A 81 0.53 -3.09 -16.63
CA ASP A 81 1.60 -4.09 -16.63
C ASP A 81 2.35 -4.09 -17.96
N GLN A 82 3.61 -3.67 -17.90
CA GLN A 82 4.50 -3.58 -19.05
C GLN A 82 5.96 -3.82 -18.64
N PRO A 83 6.78 -4.39 -19.53
CA PRO A 83 8.19 -4.58 -19.26
C PRO A 83 8.90 -3.25 -18.96
N GLY A 84 9.93 -3.32 -18.10
CA GLY A 84 10.83 -2.19 -17.81
C GLY A 84 10.44 -1.35 -16.60
N VAL A 85 9.19 -1.36 -16.13
CA VAL A 85 8.75 -0.53 -15.00
C VAL A 85 9.58 -0.78 -13.74
N VAL A 86 9.85 -2.04 -13.40
CA VAL A 86 10.70 -2.41 -12.26
C VAL A 86 12.10 -1.81 -12.38
N GLY A 87 12.68 -1.86 -13.59
CA GLY A 87 14.00 -1.29 -13.87
C GLY A 87 14.03 0.22 -13.71
N VAL A 88 13.01 0.93 -14.19
CA VAL A 88 12.87 2.39 -14.03
C VAL A 88 12.81 2.75 -12.54
N VAL A 89 11.96 2.08 -11.77
CA VAL A 89 11.82 2.35 -10.33
C VAL A 89 13.13 2.08 -9.60
N GLY A 90 13.75 0.91 -9.84
CA GLY A 90 15.00 0.53 -9.21
C GLY A 90 16.14 1.51 -9.54
N ASN A 91 16.28 1.91 -10.80
CA ASN A 91 17.28 2.89 -11.21
C ASN A 91 17.03 4.27 -10.58
N SER A 92 15.79 4.71 -10.54
CA SER A 92 15.42 6.01 -9.99
C SER A 92 15.73 6.11 -8.49
N LEU A 93 15.40 5.07 -7.73
CA LEU A 93 15.74 4.98 -6.31
C LEU A 93 17.25 4.86 -6.10
N GLY A 94 17.93 4.03 -6.89
CA GLY A 94 19.38 3.80 -6.81
C GLY A 94 20.21 5.05 -7.06
N LYS A 95 19.81 5.96 -7.97
CA LYS A 95 20.46 7.25 -8.21
C LYS A 95 20.54 8.11 -6.94
N LEU A 96 19.54 8.01 -6.07
CA LEU A 96 19.52 8.72 -4.79
C LEU A 96 20.02 7.84 -3.62
N LYS A 97 20.62 6.69 -3.92
CA LYS A 97 21.12 5.73 -2.91
C LYS A 97 20.04 5.25 -1.95
N ILE A 98 18.78 5.21 -2.38
CA ILE A 98 17.67 4.65 -1.63
C ILE A 98 17.62 3.15 -1.93
N ASN A 99 17.81 2.34 -0.90
CA ASN A 99 17.78 0.89 -1.03
C ASN A 99 16.35 0.36 -0.93
N ILE A 100 16.07 -0.68 -1.73
CA ILE A 100 14.81 -1.43 -1.70
C ILE A 100 15.01 -2.65 -0.81
N ALA A 101 14.26 -2.75 0.27
CA ALA A 101 14.33 -3.87 1.20
C ALA A 101 13.43 -5.04 0.76
N ASP A 102 12.26 -4.73 0.19
CA ASP A 102 11.32 -5.71 -0.36
C ASP A 102 10.53 -5.09 -1.51
N MET A 103 10.11 -5.91 -2.46
CA MET A 103 9.30 -5.50 -3.60
C MET A 103 8.32 -6.60 -3.97
N GLN A 104 7.06 -6.24 -4.05
CA GLN A 104 5.96 -7.10 -4.48
C GLN A 104 5.28 -6.48 -5.70
N VAL A 105 4.96 -7.31 -6.68
CA VAL A 105 4.19 -6.89 -7.86
C VAL A 105 2.99 -7.81 -8.02
N GLY A 106 1.81 -7.27 -7.76
CA GLY A 106 0.54 -7.91 -8.07
C GLY A 106 0.01 -7.42 -9.41
N ARG A 107 -0.65 -8.29 -10.17
CA ARG A 107 -1.29 -7.93 -11.44
C ARG A 107 -2.55 -8.74 -11.67
N THR A 108 -3.54 -8.14 -12.32
CA THR A 108 -4.79 -8.83 -12.65
C THR A 108 -4.58 -9.87 -13.75
N GLN A 109 -3.81 -9.51 -14.77
CA GLN A 109 -3.42 -10.36 -15.89
C GLN A 109 -2.23 -9.74 -16.64
N VAL A 110 -1.62 -10.45 -17.54
CA VAL A 110 -0.54 -9.93 -18.42
C VAL A 110 -1.07 -8.72 -19.20
N GLY A 111 -0.37 -7.58 -19.12
CA GLY A 111 -0.76 -6.33 -19.76
C GLY A 111 -1.95 -5.62 -19.10
N GLY A 112 -2.49 -6.14 -18.00
CA GLY A 112 -3.59 -5.55 -17.26
C GLY A 112 -3.15 -4.52 -16.23
N LYS A 113 -3.99 -4.30 -15.21
CA LYS A 113 -3.63 -3.44 -14.09
C LYS A 113 -2.59 -4.13 -13.21
N ALA A 114 -1.61 -3.37 -12.77
CA ALA A 114 -0.58 -3.82 -11.83
C ALA A 114 -0.43 -2.84 -10.67
N LEU A 115 -0.07 -3.40 -9.53
CA LEU A 115 0.34 -2.68 -8.34
C LEU A 115 1.74 -3.16 -7.94
N MET A 116 2.67 -2.24 -7.85
CA MET A 116 3.97 -2.46 -7.23
C MET A 116 3.95 -1.86 -5.84
N ALA A 117 4.36 -2.64 -4.86
CA ALA A 117 4.51 -2.23 -3.47
C ALA A 117 5.95 -2.50 -3.03
N LEU A 118 6.63 -1.47 -2.53
CA LEU A 118 8.01 -1.55 -2.08
C LEU A 118 8.15 -1.10 -0.63
N THR A 119 9.08 -1.72 0.07
CA THR A 119 9.64 -1.18 1.32
C THR A 119 11.02 -0.62 1.04
N VAL A 120 11.28 0.58 1.51
CA VAL A 120 12.55 1.28 1.28
C VAL A 120 13.16 1.77 2.59
N ASP A 121 14.50 1.92 2.62
CA ASP A 121 15.23 2.25 3.84
C ASP A 121 15.14 3.74 4.20
N SER A 122 14.73 4.60 3.26
CA SER A 122 14.75 6.05 3.44
C SER A 122 13.50 6.73 2.88
N VAL A 123 13.27 7.96 3.31
CA VAL A 123 12.18 8.80 2.78
C VAL A 123 12.44 9.12 1.31
N ILE A 124 11.39 9.03 0.51
CA ILE A 124 11.44 9.34 -0.92
C ILE A 124 11.03 10.81 -1.13
N PRO A 125 11.90 11.65 -1.73
CA PRO A 125 11.55 13.03 -2.05
C PRO A 125 10.41 13.13 -3.08
N ASN A 126 9.59 14.17 -2.97
CA ASN A 126 8.47 14.38 -3.89
C ASN A 126 8.91 14.51 -5.36
N ASP A 127 10.07 15.12 -5.62
CA ASP A 127 10.61 15.25 -6.97
C ASP A 127 10.87 13.88 -7.59
N LEU A 128 11.38 12.92 -6.80
CA LEU A 128 11.59 11.57 -7.28
C LEU A 128 10.28 10.85 -7.57
N ILE A 129 9.23 11.08 -6.76
CA ILE A 129 7.89 10.55 -7.01
C ILE A 129 7.36 11.04 -8.36
N GLN A 130 7.55 12.32 -8.68
CA GLN A 130 7.15 12.89 -9.98
C GLN A 130 7.94 12.28 -11.15
N VAL A 131 9.24 12.08 -10.99
CA VAL A 131 10.09 11.43 -12.00
C VAL A 131 9.62 10.01 -12.24
N ILE A 132 9.43 9.21 -11.18
CA ILE A 132 8.94 7.83 -11.28
C ILE A 132 7.57 7.80 -11.97
N THR A 133 6.65 8.68 -11.58
CA THR A 133 5.32 8.77 -12.20
C THR A 133 5.41 9.00 -13.70
N LYS A 134 6.23 9.95 -14.12
CA LYS A 134 6.41 10.30 -15.53
C LYS A 134 7.08 9.19 -16.34
N GLU A 135 8.15 8.61 -15.82
CA GLU A 135 8.94 7.60 -16.53
C GLU A 135 8.24 6.24 -16.62
N THR A 136 7.41 5.90 -15.63
CA THR A 136 6.67 4.64 -15.63
C THR A 136 5.29 4.73 -16.28
N GLY A 137 4.75 5.95 -16.47
CA GLY A 137 3.37 6.16 -16.86
C GLY A 137 2.35 5.70 -15.80
N ALA A 138 2.79 5.62 -14.54
CA ALA A 138 1.93 5.18 -13.45
C ALA A 138 0.74 6.13 -13.24
N THR A 139 -0.44 5.56 -13.05
CA THR A 139 -1.67 6.32 -12.75
C THR A 139 -1.70 6.83 -11.32
N LEU A 140 -0.95 6.20 -10.43
CA LEU A 140 -0.79 6.60 -9.04
C LEU A 140 0.61 6.20 -8.56
N VAL A 141 1.33 7.14 -7.94
CA VAL A 141 2.51 6.86 -7.12
C VAL A 141 2.29 7.49 -5.75
N ARG A 142 2.42 6.71 -4.69
CA ARG A 142 2.23 7.16 -3.30
C ARG A 142 3.33 6.64 -2.41
N PHE A 143 3.98 7.56 -1.74
CA PHE A 143 4.87 7.25 -0.64
C PHE A 143 4.11 7.40 0.68
N VAL A 144 4.22 6.40 1.55
CA VAL A 144 3.59 6.35 2.86
C VAL A 144 4.69 6.14 3.90
N ASN A 145 4.79 7.06 4.84
CA ASN A 145 5.66 6.90 6.00
C ASN A 145 4.79 6.51 7.21
N LEU A 146 4.98 5.28 7.68
CA LEU A 146 4.32 4.76 8.88
C LEU A 146 5.24 5.05 10.08
N VAL A 147 5.25 6.27 10.55
CA VAL A 147 5.94 6.59 11.81
C VAL A 147 5.12 5.99 12.95
N SER A 148 5.68 5.01 13.64
CA SER A 148 5.15 4.62 14.96
C SER A 148 5.49 5.72 15.96
N GLU A 149 4.49 6.53 16.34
CA GLU A 149 4.59 7.35 17.54
C GLU A 149 4.67 6.49 18.81
#